data_6977626f1cdcc6fe57433dfc206152aa
#
_entry.id   6977626f1cdcc6fe57433dfc206152aa
#
_cell.length_a   1.000
_cell.length_b   1.000
_cell.length_c   1.000
_cell.angle_alpha   90.00
_cell.angle_beta   90.00
_cell.angle_gamma   90.00
#
_symmetry.space_group_name_H-M   'P 1'
#
loop_
_entity.id
_entity.type
_entity.pdbx_description
1 polymer ?
#
loop_
_entity_poly.entity_id
_entity_poly.type
_entity_poly.pdbx_seq_one_letter_code
_entity_poly.pdbx_strand_id
1 'polypeptide(L)' 'MPFSEFVVLVRKKLQLSQKQLAAAINVSYSTINRWENGHVVPSNLAVKSFYDFCENNFIDVPDNLF' A
#
# COMPACT_ATOMS: atom_id res chain seq x y z
N MET A 1 -1.03 -13.65 1.64
CA MET A 1 -1.17 -12.71 2.77
C MET A 1 -2.25 -11.67 2.44
N PRO A 2 -2.97 -11.17 3.44
CA PRO A 2 -3.95 -10.12 3.17
C PRO A 2 -3.28 -8.84 2.65
N PHE A 3 -3.94 -8.18 1.71
CA PHE A 3 -3.44 -6.92 1.16
C PHE A 3 -3.21 -5.87 2.27
N SER A 4 -4.11 -5.82 3.25
CA SER A 4 -3.98 -4.88 4.38
C SER A 4 -2.67 -5.07 5.12
N GLU A 5 -2.27 -6.31 5.37
CA GLU A 5 -1.00 -6.60 6.05
C GLU A 5 0.20 -6.23 5.18
N PHE A 6 0.10 -6.46 3.88
CA PHE A 6 1.19 -6.12 2.96
C PHE A 6 1.43 -4.60 2.93
N VAL A 7 0.36 -3.80 2.93
CA VAL A 7 0.49 -2.34 2.96
C VAL A 7 1.24 -1.90 4.22
N VAL A 8 0.86 -2.44 5.37
CA VAL A 8 1.54 -2.13 6.65
C VAL A 8 3.01 -2.53 6.60
N LEU A 9 3.29 -3.72 6.08
CA LEU A 9 4.65 -4.24 5.99
C LEU A 9 5.54 -3.34 5.12
N VAL A 10 5.06 -2.93 3.96
CA VAL A 10 5.81 -2.06 3.05
C VAL A 10 6.09 -0.72 3.74
N ARG A 11 5.06 -0.14 4.35
CA ARG A 11 5.19 1.15 5.02
C ARG A 11 6.23 1.10 6.13
N LYS A 12 6.18 0.07 6.96
CA LYS A 12 7.13 -0.09 8.07
C LYS A 12 8.53 -0.37 7.58
N LYS A 13 8.67 -1.18 6.53
CA LYS A 13 9.96 -1.49 5.95
C LYS A 13 10.67 -0.22 5.44
N LEU A 14 9.91 0.70 4.87
CA LEU A 14 10.44 1.96 4.35
C LEU A 14 10.41 3.08 5.41
N GLN A 15 9.98 2.78 6.63
CA GLN A 15 9.91 3.73 7.75
C GLN A 15 9.05 4.96 7.42
N LEU A 16 7.91 4.72 6.76
CA LEU A 16 6.99 5.78 6.38
C LEU A 16 5.77 5.80 7.31
N SER A 17 5.26 7.00 7.58
CA SER A 17 3.94 7.14 8.18
C SER A 17 2.86 6.86 7.14
N GLN A 18 1.61 6.69 7.58
CA GLN A 18 0.49 6.54 6.65
C GLN A 18 0.38 7.76 5.73
N LYS A 19 0.57 8.97 6.27
CA LYS A 19 0.52 10.19 5.48
C LYS A 19 1.66 10.26 4.46
N GLN A 20 2.85 9.82 4.85
CA GLN A 20 3.99 9.81 3.95
C GLN A 20 3.80 8.83 2.80
N LEU A 21 3.28 7.62 3.10
CA LEU A 21 2.98 6.66 2.05
C LEU A 21 1.90 7.20 1.10
N ALA A 22 0.85 7.80 1.66
CA ALA A 22 -0.22 8.39 0.85
C ALA A 22 0.33 9.44 -0.13
N ALA A 23 1.21 10.33 0.37
CA ALA A 23 1.84 11.33 -0.49
C ALA A 23 2.71 10.70 -1.57
N ALA A 24 3.45 9.65 -1.23
CA ALA A 24 4.37 8.99 -2.15
C ALA A 24 3.65 8.36 -3.36
N ILE A 25 2.44 7.86 -3.15
CA ILE A 25 1.65 7.22 -4.23
C ILE A 25 0.46 8.06 -4.68
N ASN A 26 0.40 9.30 -4.22
CA ASN A 26 -0.60 10.29 -4.64
C ASN A 26 -2.05 9.84 -4.36
N VAL A 27 -2.28 9.33 -3.18
CA VAL A 27 -3.62 9.01 -2.69
C VAL A 27 -3.87 9.73 -1.37
N SER A 28 -5.13 9.72 -0.89
CA SER A 28 -5.45 10.35 0.38
C SER A 28 -4.97 9.50 1.56
N TYR A 29 -4.72 10.16 2.70
CA TYR A 29 -4.42 9.47 3.94
C TYR A 29 -5.52 8.47 4.29
N SER A 30 -6.78 8.85 4.12
CA SER A 30 -7.89 7.95 4.44
C SER A 30 -7.89 6.70 3.57
N THR A 31 -7.39 6.77 2.34
CA THR A 31 -7.23 5.58 1.50
C THR A 31 -6.26 4.58 2.14
N ILE A 32 -5.09 5.05 2.57
CA ILE A 32 -4.11 4.18 3.22
C ILE A 32 -4.67 3.61 4.52
N ASN A 33 -5.31 4.44 5.33
CA ASN A 33 -5.90 3.99 6.59
C ASN A 33 -6.94 2.88 6.35
N ARG A 34 -7.80 3.04 5.36
CA ARG A 34 -8.82 2.04 5.02
C ARG A 34 -8.19 0.75 4.49
N TRP A 35 -7.13 0.86 3.67
CA TRP A 35 -6.41 -0.33 3.19
C TRP A 35 -5.84 -1.13 4.36
N GLU A 36 -5.19 -0.44 5.30
CA GLU A 36 -4.55 -1.12 6.45
C GLU A 36 -5.57 -1.73 7.39
N ASN A 37 -6.78 -1.19 7.44
CA ASN A 37 -7.86 -1.73 8.28
C ASN A 37 -8.67 -2.81 7.57
N GLY A 38 -8.42 -3.07 6.29
CA GLY A 38 -9.07 -4.15 5.55
C GLY A 38 -10.56 -3.92 5.27
N HIS A 39 -11.03 -2.67 5.33
CA HIS A 39 -12.46 -2.37 5.20
C HIS A 39 -12.95 -2.28 3.76
N VAL A 40 -12.07 -2.11 2.80
CA VAL A 40 -12.47 -1.96 1.39
C VAL A 40 -11.51 -2.70 0.48
N VAL A 41 -12.05 -3.13 -0.66
CA VAL A 41 -11.23 -3.64 -1.76
C VAL A 41 -10.68 -2.39 -2.49
N PRO A 42 -9.36 -2.25 -2.60
CA PRO A 42 -8.79 -1.07 -3.26
C PRO A 42 -9.14 -1.03 -4.74
N SER A 43 -9.27 0.16 -5.29
CA SER A 43 -9.51 0.33 -6.73
C SER A 43 -8.26 -0.08 -7.51
N ASN A 44 -8.45 -0.56 -8.75
CA ASN A 44 -7.35 -1.03 -9.58
C ASN A 44 -6.29 0.04 -9.81
N LEU A 45 -6.71 1.30 -10.02
CA LEU A 45 -5.77 2.39 -10.30
C LEU A 45 -4.89 2.71 -9.09
N ALA A 46 -5.50 2.82 -7.92
CA ALA A 46 -4.74 3.11 -6.70
C ALA A 46 -3.80 1.96 -6.34
N VAL A 47 -4.26 0.72 -6.51
CA VAL A 47 -3.43 -0.47 -6.25
C VAL A 47 -2.25 -0.51 -7.21
N LYS A 48 -2.47 -0.18 -8.49
CA LYS A 48 -1.38 -0.12 -9.46
C LYS A 48 -0.32 0.88 -9.04
N SER A 49 -0.71 2.06 -8.59
CA SER A 49 0.23 3.07 -8.10
C SER A 49 1.04 2.54 -6.91
N PHE A 50 0.39 1.83 -6.01
CA PHE A 50 1.07 1.22 -4.87
C PHE A 50 2.08 0.15 -5.31
N TYR A 51 1.69 -0.72 -6.24
CA TYR A 51 2.60 -1.76 -6.74
C TYR A 51 3.79 -1.18 -7.49
N ASP A 52 3.57 -0.14 -8.30
CA ASP A 52 4.66 0.56 -8.98
C ASP A 52 5.64 1.16 -7.96
N PHE A 53 5.11 1.73 -6.89
CA PHE A 53 5.93 2.26 -5.79
C PHE A 53 6.76 1.15 -5.13
N CYS A 54 6.16 -0.01 -4.90
CA CYS A 54 6.89 -1.15 -4.33
C CYS A 54 8.05 -1.56 -5.23
N GLU A 55 7.79 -1.71 -6.53
CA GLU A 55 8.83 -2.08 -7.49
C GLU A 55 9.96 -1.06 -7.54
N ASN A 56 9.62 0.23 -7.50
CA ASN A 56 10.61 1.31 -7.52
C ASN A 56 11.47 1.32 -6.25
N ASN A 57 11.02 0.68 -5.19
CA ASN A 57 11.75 0.57 -3.92
C ASN A 57 12.30 -0.84 -3.68
N PHE A 58 12.38 -1.64 -4.75
CA PHE A 58 12.94 -3.00 -4.70
C PHE A 58 12.21 -3.92 -3.72
N ILE A 59 10.88 -3.77 -3.63
CA ILE A 59 10.02 -4.61 -2.81
C ILE A 59 9.22 -5.50 -3.74
N ASP A 60 9.35 -6.82 -3.57
CA ASP A 60 8.58 -7.78 -4.35
C ASP A 60 7.12 -7.81 -3.88
N VAL A 61 6.21 -7.75 -4.84
CA VAL A 61 4.78 -7.85 -4.57
C VAL A 61 4.39 -9.33 -4.64
N PRO A 62 3.84 -9.91 -3.55
CA PRO A 62 3.41 -11.30 -3.57
C PRO A 62 2.31 -11.54 -4.61
N ASP A 63 2.33 -12.72 -5.24
CA ASP A 63 1.30 -13.08 -6.22
C ASP A 63 -0.05 -13.42 -5.57
N ASN A 64 -0.05 -13.74 -4.29
CA ASN A 64 -1.22 -14.26 -3.58
C ASN A 64 -1.82 -13.26 -2.59
N LEU A 65 -1.80 -11.98 -2.91
CA LEU A 65 -2.48 -10.98 -2.10
C LEU A 65 -4.00 -11.11 -2.22
N PHE A 66 -4.69 -10.95 -1.11
CA PHE A 66 -6.15 -11.07 -1.06
C PHE A 66 -6.77 -10.09 -0.06
#